data_fc47524b23039873182c3ec367b0af24
#
_entry.id   fc47524b23039873182c3ec367b0af24
#
_cell.length_a   1.000
_cell.length_b   1.000
_cell.length_c   1.000
_cell.angle_alpha   90.00
_cell.angle_beta   90.00
_cell.angle_gamma   90.00
#
_symmetry.space_group_name_H-M   'P 1'
#
loop_
_entity.id
_entity.type
_entity.pdbx_description
1 polymer ?
#
loop_
_entity_poly.entity_id
_entity_poly.type
_entity_poly.pdbx_seq_one_letter_code
_entity_poly.pdbx_strand_id
1 'polypeptide(L)'
;AELSAIRGMTAGAASLIPDRLKTYVSWGHHDTVETVIKSGMFAPMYVTGLSGNGKTTMVMQACANLKRECFRVNITSATDEDDLLGGFRLINGETVWQDGPVVNAMRRGAVLLLDEIDLGTHLMMCLQSVLEGKGIYLKKINEFVAPAAGFTIFATANTKGKGSDDGRFAGTNIMNEAMLDRFDWTLEQEYAPKSTEKKILLKKMKSLGFEDKDFAGRLTEWADMIRRAFREGAIDEIITTRRLENVVKAFAIFQSRETAIDMALNRFDDDTKTAFRDFYAKLDDTIDTVVDTTTLDPSTVMYLDTNFSQKDEVKNRGARWDDQRRKWHVTAETVNLDPEFWNQFNPTAVETSPF
;
A
#
# COMPACT_ATOMS: atom_id res chain seq x y z
N ALA A 1 -18.48 14.99 -23.10
CA ALA A 1 -17.17 15.65 -23.07
C ALA A 1 -16.07 14.73 -22.57
N GLU A 2 -16.32 13.86 -21.55
CA GLU A 2 -15.31 12.93 -21.01
C GLU A 2 -14.96 11.77 -21.95
N LEU A 3 -15.94 11.25 -22.68
CA LEU A 3 -15.73 10.19 -23.69
C LEU A 3 -14.94 10.66 -24.93
N SER A 4 -14.94 11.95 -25.22
CA SER A 4 -14.14 12.52 -26.31
C SER A 4 -12.67 12.69 -25.91
N ALA A 5 -12.38 12.92 -24.62
CA ALA A 5 -11.01 13.00 -24.10
C ALA A 5 -10.29 11.65 -24.13
N ILE A 6 -11.01 10.54 -23.88
CA ILE A 6 -10.45 9.18 -23.96
C ILE A 6 -10.18 8.76 -25.42
N ARG A 7 -10.98 9.24 -26.38
CA ARG A 7 -10.80 8.97 -27.81
C ARG A 7 -9.66 9.76 -28.48
N GLY A 8 -9.19 10.84 -27.86
CA GLY A 8 -8.14 11.71 -28.42
C GLY A 8 -6.72 11.37 -27.99
N MET A 9 -6.52 10.39 -27.14
CA MET A 9 -5.19 9.94 -26.73
C MET A 9 -4.61 8.96 -27.77
N THR A 10 -4.38 9.46 -28.97
CA THR A 10 -3.33 8.87 -29.81
C THR A 10 -2.02 9.14 -29.08
N ALA A 11 -1.27 8.08 -28.76
CA ALA A 11 -0.04 8.11 -27.95
C ALA A 11 1.08 9.05 -28.49
N GLY A 12 0.81 9.80 -29.54
CA GLY A 12 1.74 10.70 -30.20
C GLY A 12 1.75 12.16 -29.72
N ALA A 13 0.75 12.63 -28.99
CA ALA A 13 0.58 14.08 -28.75
C ALA A 13 0.64 14.52 -27.28
N ALA A 14 0.36 13.64 -26.30
CA ALA A 14 0.38 14.01 -24.87
C ALA A 14 1.73 13.65 -24.24
N SER A 15 2.28 14.55 -23.43
CA SER A 15 3.42 14.25 -22.58
C SER A 15 3.01 13.30 -21.47
N LEU A 16 3.77 12.23 -21.26
CA LEU A 16 3.58 11.26 -20.17
C LEU A 16 4.56 11.49 -19.02
N ILE A 17 4.95 12.74 -18.80
CA ILE A 17 5.73 13.11 -17.62
C ILE A 17 4.83 12.99 -16.39
N PRO A 18 5.18 12.19 -15.39
CA PRO A 18 4.36 12.04 -14.18
C PRO A 18 4.25 13.36 -13.41
N ASP A 19 3.12 13.55 -12.74
CA ASP A 19 2.93 14.69 -11.85
C ASP A 19 3.83 14.62 -10.61
N ARG A 20 4.38 15.77 -10.20
CA ARG A 20 5.10 15.88 -8.94
C ARG A 20 4.12 15.85 -7.76
N LEU A 21 4.23 14.84 -6.92
CA LEU A 21 3.43 14.72 -5.71
C LEU A 21 4.00 15.62 -4.61
N LYS A 22 3.23 16.61 -4.16
CA LYS A 22 3.62 17.52 -3.07
C LYS A 22 3.85 16.80 -1.74
N THR A 23 3.20 15.66 -1.55
CA THR A 23 3.32 14.82 -0.36
C THR A 23 4.51 13.88 -0.40
N TYR A 24 5.15 13.72 -1.55
CA TYR A 24 6.29 12.80 -1.69
C TYR A 24 7.48 13.25 -0.85
N VAL A 25 8.15 12.28 -0.26
CA VAL A 25 9.44 12.44 0.44
C VAL A 25 10.40 11.44 -0.19
N SER A 26 11.53 11.91 -0.71
CA SER A 26 12.59 11.04 -1.25
C SER A 26 13.29 10.30 -0.11
N TRP A 27 13.57 9.02 -0.32
CA TRP A 27 14.30 8.16 0.61
C TRP A 27 14.75 6.86 -0.08
N GLY A 28 15.56 6.06 0.61
CA GLY A 28 16.04 4.78 0.09
C GLY A 28 16.83 4.94 -1.21
N HIS A 29 16.41 4.23 -2.24
CA HIS A 29 17.10 4.21 -3.53
C HIS A 29 16.68 5.33 -4.50
N HIS A 30 15.93 6.35 -4.03
CA HIS A 30 15.45 7.44 -4.90
C HIS A 30 16.57 8.12 -5.69
N ASP A 31 17.66 8.49 -5.00
CA ASP A 31 18.78 9.19 -5.63
C ASP A 31 19.52 8.29 -6.62
N THR A 32 19.61 6.99 -6.34
CA THR A 32 20.16 5.99 -7.28
C THR A 32 19.33 5.92 -8.55
N VAL A 33 18.01 5.79 -8.42
CA VAL A 33 17.06 5.76 -9.55
C VAL A 33 17.15 7.06 -10.36
N GLU A 34 17.17 8.21 -9.67
CA GLU A 34 17.28 9.52 -10.32
C GLU A 34 18.62 9.66 -11.09
N THR A 35 19.71 9.18 -10.51
CA THR A 35 21.04 9.17 -11.14
C THR A 35 21.05 8.33 -12.42
N VAL A 36 20.45 7.13 -12.37
CA VAL A 36 20.37 6.26 -13.56
C VAL A 36 19.53 6.91 -14.67
N ILE A 37 18.35 7.44 -14.34
CA ILE A 37 17.51 8.13 -15.33
C ILE A 37 18.22 9.35 -15.91
N LYS A 38 18.93 10.13 -15.09
CA LYS A 38 19.67 11.32 -15.50
C LYS A 38 20.85 10.99 -16.41
N SER A 39 21.48 9.84 -16.25
CA SER A 39 22.62 9.41 -17.08
C SER A 39 22.24 9.27 -18.56
N GLY A 40 20.97 8.98 -18.85
CA GLY A 40 20.49 8.70 -20.20
C GLY A 40 21.02 7.38 -20.79
N MET A 41 21.78 6.61 -20.01
CA MET A 41 22.27 5.29 -20.40
C MET A 41 21.16 4.25 -20.29
N PHE A 42 21.21 3.26 -21.17
CA PHE A 42 20.35 2.08 -20.98
C PHE A 42 20.90 1.25 -19.83
N ALA A 43 20.11 1.08 -18.80
CA ALA A 43 20.44 0.33 -17.59
C ALA A 43 19.15 -0.21 -16.95
N PRO A 44 18.69 -1.39 -17.35
CA PRO A 44 17.48 -1.98 -16.83
C PRO A 44 17.65 -2.35 -15.36
N MET A 45 16.68 -1.95 -14.52
CA MET A 45 16.73 -2.14 -13.07
C MET A 45 15.51 -2.92 -12.57
N TYR A 46 15.78 -3.88 -11.70
CA TYR A 46 14.75 -4.63 -10.98
C TYR A 46 14.62 -4.10 -9.54
N VAL A 47 13.45 -3.60 -9.16
CA VAL A 47 13.20 -3.02 -7.85
C VAL A 47 12.24 -3.94 -7.09
N THR A 48 12.75 -4.64 -6.10
CA THR A 48 11.98 -5.58 -5.29
C THR A 48 11.74 -5.05 -3.88
N GLY A 49 10.82 -5.69 -3.15
CA GLY A 49 10.51 -5.40 -1.75
C GLY A 49 9.02 -5.52 -1.47
N LEU A 50 8.65 -5.50 -0.20
CA LEU A 50 7.28 -5.70 0.26
C LEU A 50 6.29 -4.68 -0.34
N SER A 51 5.01 -5.06 -0.43
CA SER A 51 3.96 -4.22 -0.99
C SER A 51 3.80 -2.91 -0.19
N GLY A 52 3.41 -1.82 -0.88
CA GLY A 52 3.08 -0.54 -0.26
C GLY A 52 4.25 0.23 0.35
N ASN A 53 5.49 -0.11 0.00
CA ASN A 53 6.72 0.58 0.43
C ASN A 53 7.21 1.67 -0.54
N GLY A 54 6.45 1.99 -1.60
CA GLY A 54 6.71 3.13 -2.47
C GLY A 54 7.59 2.87 -3.70
N LYS A 55 7.91 1.63 -4.08
CA LYS A 55 8.73 1.29 -5.28
C LYS A 55 8.30 2.02 -6.54
N THR A 56 7.07 1.82 -6.96
CA THR A 56 6.48 2.43 -8.17
C THR A 56 6.48 3.96 -8.09
N THR A 57 6.08 4.49 -6.93
CA THR A 57 6.06 5.95 -6.69
C THR A 57 7.47 6.55 -6.79
N MET A 58 8.48 5.86 -6.29
CA MET A 58 9.88 6.29 -6.35
C MET A 58 10.34 6.51 -7.78
N VAL A 59 10.13 5.54 -8.68
CA VAL A 59 10.50 5.66 -10.10
C VAL A 59 9.71 6.79 -10.78
N MET A 60 8.40 6.86 -10.54
CA MET A 60 7.56 7.91 -11.14
C MET A 60 7.98 9.30 -10.65
N GLN A 61 8.32 9.48 -9.37
CA GLN A 61 8.75 10.78 -8.85
C GLN A 61 10.16 11.17 -9.30
N ALA A 62 11.06 10.22 -9.51
CA ALA A 62 12.35 10.47 -10.16
C ALA A 62 12.15 10.98 -11.61
N CYS A 63 11.25 10.35 -12.37
CA CYS A 63 10.87 10.81 -13.70
C CYS A 63 10.27 12.22 -13.67
N ALA A 64 9.35 12.50 -12.72
CA ALA A 64 8.72 13.80 -12.56
C ALA A 64 9.74 14.90 -12.24
N ASN A 65 10.70 14.62 -11.36
CA ASN A 65 11.77 15.57 -10.99
C ASN A 65 12.64 15.93 -12.19
N LEU A 66 12.99 14.94 -13.00
CA LEU A 66 13.83 15.09 -14.20
C LEU A 66 13.06 15.50 -15.45
N LYS A 67 11.73 15.65 -15.36
CA LYS A 67 10.84 15.94 -16.49
C LYS A 67 10.98 14.90 -17.62
N ARG A 68 11.15 13.63 -17.24
CA ARG A 68 11.25 12.49 -18.16
C ARG A 68 9.90 11.82 -18.32
N GLU A 69 9.55 11.47 -19.54
CA GLU A 69 8.37 10.66 -19.81
C GLU A 69 8.53 9.27 -19.22
N CYS A 70 7.43 8.74 -18.64
CA CYS A 70 7.39 7.43 -18.03
C CYS A 70 6.15 6.67 -18.51
N PHE A 71 6.37 5.61 -19.25
CA PHE A 71 5.32 4.66 -19.62
C PHE A 71 5.20 3.60 -18.53
N ARG A 72 4.18 3.71 -17.70
CA ARG A 72 3.87 2.70 -16.68
C ARG A 72 2.90 1.67 -17.25
N VAL A 73 3.28 0.41 -17.13
CA VAL A 73 2.47 -0.75 -17.50
C VAL A 73 2.27 -1.61 -16.27
N ASN A 74 1.04 -1.78 -15.82
CA ASN A 74 0.71 -2.75 -14.79
C ASN A 74 0.68 -4.13 -15.43
N ILE A 75 1.57 -5.01 -14.99
CA ILE A 75 1.62 -6.38 -15.45
C ILE A 75 0.60 -7.21 -14.68
N THR A 76 -0.07 -8.09 -15.37
CA THR A 76 -1.03 -9.06 -14.82
C THR A 76 -0.77 -10.44 -15.41
N SER A 77 -1.41 -11.46 -14.89
CA SER A 77 -1.34 -12.81 -15.46
C SER A 77 -1.91 -12.92 -16.89
N ALA A 78 -2.74 -11.95 -17.29
CA ALA A 78 -3.35 -11.89 -18.61
C ALA A 78 -2.58 -11.00 -19.60
N THR A 79 -1.56 -10.28 -19.15
CA THR A 79 -0.76 -9.37 -20.00
C THR A 79 -0.03 -10.17 -21.09
N ASP A 80 -0.22 -9.78 -22.35
CA ASP A 80 0.32 -10.47 -23.50
C ASP A 80 1.20 -9.55 -24.41
N GLU A 81 1.66 -10.12 -25.54
CA GLU A 81 2.49 -9.40 -26.51
C GLU A 81 1.74 -8.21 -27.12
N ASP A 82 0.45 -8.35 -27.40
CA ASP A 82 -0.34 -7.28 -28.02
C ASP A 82 -0.58 -6.11 -27.06
N ASP A 83 -0.68 -6.39 -25.76
CA ASP A 83 -0.78 -5.37 -24.72
C ASP A 83 0.53 -4.57 -24.57
N LEU A 84 1.65 -5.23 -24.75
CA LEU A 84 2.99 -4.64 -24.55
C LEU A 84 3.55 -3.99 -25.81
N LEU A 85 3.54 -4.70 -26.92
CA LEU A 85 4.19 -4.27 -28.16
C LEU A 85 3.22 -3.53 -29.09
N GLY A 86 1.94 -3.90 -29.06
CA GLY A 86 0.91 -3.32 -29.89
C GLY A 86 0.21 -4.35 -30.76
N GLY A 87 -0.90 -3.94 -31.31
CA GLY A 87 -1.77 -4.81 -32.11
C GLY A 87 -2.67 -4.03 -33.06
N PHE A 88 -3.35 -4.76 -33.91
CA PHE A 88 -4.35 -4.18 -34.78
C PHE A 88 -5.60 -3.79 -34.02
N ARG A 89 -6.12 -2.60 -34.30
CA ARG A 89 -7.36 -2.06 -33.71
C ARG A 89 -8.29 -1.60 -34.82
N LEU A 90 -9.60 -1.79 -34.62
CA LEU A 90 -10.59 -1.25 -35.53
C LEU A 90 -10.88 0.21 -35.15
N ILE A 91 -10.45 1.14 -35.99
CA ILE A 91 -10.62 2.59 -35.80
C ILE A 91 -11.38 3.15 -37.00
N ASN A 92 -12.57 3.72 -36.79
CA ASN A 92 -13.42 4.30 -37.84
C ASN A 92 -13.71 3.33 -39.02
N GLY A 93 -13.79 2.02 -38.75
CA GLY A 93 -14.07 1.00 -39.76
C GLY A 93 -12.82 0.45 -40.46
N GLU A 94 -11.65 0.96 -40.16
CA GLU A 94 -10.36 0.50 -40.71
C GLU A 94 -9.54 -0.25 -39.68
N THR A 95 -8.84 -1.29 -40.12
CA THR A 95 -7.90 -2.03 -39.27
C THR A 95 -6.56 -1.32 -39.28
N VAL A 96 -6.20 -0.70 -38.14
CA VAL A 96 -4.97 0.10 -38.00
C VAL A 96 -4.10 -0.51 -36.94
N TRP A 97 -2.78 -0.57 -37.19
CA TRP A 97 -1.83 -0.91 -36.17
C TRP A 97 -1.71 0.21 -35.13
N GLN A 98 -1.67 -0.14 -33.86
CA GLN A 98 -1.42 0.77 -32.77
C GLN A 98 -0.26 0.25 -31.91
N ASP A 99 0.80 1.06 -31.77
CA ASP A 99 1.94 0.73 -30.92
C ASP A 99 1.50 0.58 -29.47
N GLY A 100 2.02 -0.45 -28.81
CA GLY A 100 1.88 -0.66 -27.38
C GLY A 100 2.83 0.24 -26.56
N PRO A 101 2.70 0.23 -25.23
CA PRO A 101 3.48 1.09 -24.34
C PRO A 101 4.98 0.85 -24.42
N VAL A 102 5.44 -0.38 -24.63
CA VAL A 102 6.86 -0.71 -24.79
C VAL A 102 7.43 -0.05 -26.06
N VAL A 103 6.78 -0.25 -27.18
CA VAL A 103 7.21 0.34 -28.47
C VAL A 103 7.17 1.86 -28.42
N ASN A 104 6.12 2.44 -27.83
CA ASN A 104 6.04 3.88 -27.62
C ASN A 104 7.18 4.42 -26.73
N ALA A 105 7.50 3.74 -25.63
CA ALA A 105 8.62 4.14 -24.77
C ALA A 105 9.97 4.07 -25.52
N MET A 106 10.19 3.00 -26.29
CA MET A 106 11.39 2.83 -27.13
C MET A 106 11.53 3.96 -28.16
N ARG A 107 10.49 4.25 -28.94
CA ARG A 107 10.50 5.30 -29.95
C ARG A 107 10.75 6.70 -29.40
N ARG A 108 10.26 6.97 -28.18
CA ARG A 108 10.36 8.27 -27.51
C ARG A 108 11.62 8.43 -26.65
N GLY A 109 12.40 7.37 -26.45
CA GLY A 109 13.51 7.38 -25.51
C GLY A 109 13.07 7.62 -24.07
N ALA A 110 11.87 7.18 -23.72
CA ALA A 110 11.25 7.36 -22.42
C ALA A 110 11.68 6.29 -21.41
N VAL A 111 11.33 6.47 -20.14
CA VAL A 111 11.43 5.43 -19.12
C VAL A 111 10.23 4.48 -19.27
N LEU A 112 10.50 3.18 -19.34
CA LEU A 112 9.48 2.14 -19.26
C LEU A 112 9.44 1.58 -17.84
N LEU A 113 8.28 1.64 -17.20
CA LEU A 113 8.06 1.09 -15.86
C LEU A 113 7.09 -0.11 -15.94
N LEU A 114 7.66 -1.32 -15.80
CA LEU A 114 6.91 -2.56 -15.72
C LEU A 114 6.53 -2.80 -14.24
N ASP A 115 5.31 -2.49 -13.87
CA ASP A 115 4.86 -2.55 -12.49
C ASP A 115 4.26 -3.92 -12.17
N GLU A 116 4.68 -4.52 -11.06
CA GLU A 116 4.30 -5.87 -10.62
C GLU A 116 4.68 -6.97 -11.63
N ILE A 117 5.92 -6.90 -12.17
CA ILE A 117 6.39 -7.82 -13.23
C ILE A 117 6.34 -9.30 -12.81
N ASP A 118 6.40 -9.60 -11.53
CA ASP A 118 6.32 -10.93 -10.96
C ASP A 118 4.90 -11.56 -11.04
N LEU A 119 3.88 -10.80 -11.46
CA LEU A 119 2.57 -11.35 -11.86
C LEU A 119 2.56 -11.84 -13.31
N GLY A 120 3.55 -11.46 -14.12
CA GLY A 120 3.65 -11.83 -15.52
C GLY A 120 3.91 -13.33 -15.72
N THR A 121 3.44 -13.85 -16.85
CA THR A 121 3.64 -15.24 -17.26
C THR A 121 4.80 -15.37 -18.25
N HIS A 122 4.99 -16.55 -18.83
CA HIS A 122 5.95 -16.77 -19.92
C HIS A 122 5.75 -15.86 -21.15
N LEU A 123 4.60 -15.24 -21.29
CA LEU A 123 4.31 -14.25 -22.35
C LEU A 123 5.22 -13.03 -22.27
N MET A 124 5.78 -12.72 -21.08
CA MET A 124 6.76 -11.65 -20.89
C MET A 124 8.08 -11.89 -21.63
N MET A 125 8.31 -13.10 -22.13
CA MET A 125 9.54 -13.43 -22.91
C MET A 125 9.67 -12.63 -24.21
N CYS A 126 8.59 -12.02 -24.71
CA CYS A 126 8.66 -11.08 -25.85
C CYS A 126 9.52 -9.85 -25.55
N LEU A 127 9.82 -9.54 -24.29
CA LEU A 127 10.63 -8.40 -23.85
C LEU A 127 12.15 -8.70 -23.81
N GLN A 128 12.60 -9.92 -24.08
CA GLN A 128 14.02 -10.28 -23.93
C GLN A 128 14.98 -9.35 -24.66
N SER A 129 14.74 -9.10 -25.96
CA SER A 129 15.60 -8.20 -26.76
C SER A 129 15.55 -6.75 -26.27
N VAL A 130 14.40 -6.33 -25.77
CA VAL A 130 14.19 -4.97 -25.21
C VAL A 130 14.95 -4.81 -23.90
N LEU A 131 14.97 -5.82 -23.04
CA LEU A 131 15.75 -5.84 -21.79
C LEU A 131 17.28 -5.87 -22.04
N GLU A 132 17.72 -6.29 -23.22
CA GLU A 132 19.12 -6.22 -23.63
C GLU A 132 19.48 -4.87 -24.28
N GLY A 133 18.57 -3.90 -24.32
CA GLY A 133 18.77 -2.62 -25.00
C GLY A 133 18.80 -2.73 -26.52
N LYS A 134 18.37 -3.86 -27.05
CA LYS A 134 18.30 -4.11 -28.48
C LYS A 134 16.94 -3.71 -29.06
N GLY A 135 16.88 -3.53 -30.34
CA GLY A 135 15.63 -3.31 -31.05
C GLY A 135 14.74 -4.55 -31.07
N ILE A 136 13.47 -4.34 -31.36
CA ILE A 136 12.48 -5.39 -31.52
C ILE A 136 11.88 -5.38 -32.92
N TYR A 137 11.65 -6.58 -33.47
CA TYR A 137 10.99 -6.75 -34.74
C TYR A 137 9.51 -7.03 -34.57
N LEU A 138 8.68 -6.08 -35.00
CA LEU A 138 7.24 -6.18 -34.99
C LEU A 138 6.75 -7.02 -36.18
N LYS A 139 6.63 -8.32 -35.96
CA LYS A 139 6.32 -9.30 -37.01
C LYS A 139 5.03 -9.01 -37.77
N LYS A 140 3.99 -8.48 -37.09
CA LYS A 140 2.67 -8.22 -37.65
C LYS A 140 2.66 -7.10 -38.68
N ILE A 141 3.62 -6.17 -38.64
CA ILE A 141 3.75 -5.02 -39.54
C ILE A 141 5.08 -4.95 -40.26
N ASN A 142 5.92 -5.98 -40.08
CA ASN A 142 7.23 -6.09 -40.74
C ASN A 142 8.14 -4.86 -40.48
N GLU A 143 8.18 -4.37 -39.24
CA GLU A 143 8.94 -3.19 -38.86
C GLU A 143 9.95 -3.52 -37.76
N PHE A 144 11.17 -3.00 -37.87
CA PHE A 144 12.16 -3.04 -36.80
C PHE A 144 12.18 -1.72 -36.06
N VAL A 145 12.00 -1.78 -34.73
CA VAL A 145 12.03 -0.62 -33.83
C VAL A 145 13.27 -0.67 -32.97
N ALA A 146 14.16 0.31 -33.17
CA ALA A 146 15.32 0.52 -32.31
C ALA A 146 14.98 1.46 -31.15
N PRO A 147 15.56 1.26 -29.96
CA PRO A 147 15.35 2.19 -28.85
C PRO A 147 16.03 3.53 -29.14
N ALA A 148 15.29 4.62 -28.92
CA ALA A 148 15.83 5.97 -29.00
C ALA A 148 16.72 6.28 -27.79
N ALA A 149 17.62 7.25 -27.93
CA ALA A 149 18.52 7.67 -26.86
C ALA A 149 17.74 8.07 -25.58
N GLY A 150 18.22 7.60 -24.44
CA GLY A 150 17.58 7.82 -23.12
C GLY A 150 16.54 6.79 -22.73
N PHE A 151 16.19 5.84 -23.61
CA PHE A 151 15.32 4.72 -23.21
C PHE A 151 15.98 3.89 -22.11
N THR A 152 15.24 3.56 -21.07
CA THR A 152 15.65 2.62 -20.03
C THR A 152 14.42 1.97 -19.38
N ILE A 153 14.64 0.89 -18.62
CA ILE A 153 13.57 0.07 -18.06
C ILE A 153 13.73 -0.04 -16.54
N PHE A 154 12.63 0.14 -15.83
CA PHE A 154 12.49 -0.23 -14.43
C PHE A 154 11.38 -1.27 -14.31
N ALA A 155 11.62 -2.32 -13.55
CA ALA A 155 10.60 -3.28 -13.18
C ALA A 155 10.41 -3.26 -11.67
N THR A 156 9.17 -3.27 -11.21
CA THR A 156 8.86 -3.44 -9.77
C THR A 156 8.28 -4.81 -9.50
N ALA A 157 8.58 -5.38 -8.35
CA ALA A 157 8.10 -6.68 -7.92
C ALA A 157 7.93 -6.74 -6.41
N ASN A 158 7.07 -7.62 -5.93
CA ASN A 158 6.92 -7.91 -4.49
C ASN A 158 7.82 -9.08 -4.08
N THR A 159 8.34 -9.83 -5.02
CA THR A 159 9.24 -10.97 -4.83
C THR A 159 10.60 -10.72 -5.50
N LYS A 160 11.58 -11.57 -5.19
CA LYS A 160 12.89 -11.57 -5.87
C LYS A 160 12.88 -12.42 -7.16
N GLY A 161 11.70 -12.61 -7.76
CA GLY A 161 11.52 -13.45 -8.96
C GLY A 161 11.37 -14.94 -8.66
N LYS A 162 11.42 -15.35 -7.40
CA LYS A 162 11.28 -16.75 -6.98
C LYS A 162 9.85 -17.17 -6.64
N GLY A 163 8.87 -16.31 -6.89
CA GLY A 163 7.49 -16.52 -6.44
C GLY A 163 7.32 -16.27 -4.94
N SER A 164 6.18 -16.65 -4.39
CA SER A 164 5.89 -16.58 -2.96
C SER A 164 5.89 -17.99 -2.38
N ASP A 165 6.99 -18.38 -1.74
CA ASP A 165 7.10 -19.69 -1.09
C ASP A 165 6.15 -19.82 0.11
N ASP A 166 5.75 -18.70 0.69
CA ASP A 166 4.87 -18.61 1.86
C ASP A 166 3.40 -18.28 1.51
N GLY A 167 3.05 -18.18 0.22
CA GLY A 167 1.69 -17.89 -0.25
C GLY A 167 1.20 -16.46 -0.01
N ARG A 168 2.02 -15.57 0.57
CA ARG A 168 1.65 -14.18 0.92
C ARG A 168 1.36 -13.32 -0.30
N PHE A 169 2.04 -13.59 -1.41
CA PHE A 169 1.85 -12.88 -2.68
C PHE A 169 1.15 -13.80 -3.68
N ALA A 170 -0.15 -14.06 -3.43
CA ALA A 170 -0.96 -14.89 -4.30
C ALA A 170 -0.91 -14.34 -5.74
N GLY A 171 -0.69 -15.23 -6.70
CA GLY A 171 -0.63 -14.88 -8.12
C GLY A 171 0.75 -14.47 -8.63
N THR A 172 1.78 -14.36 -7.77
CA THR A 172 3.15 -14.17 -8.25
C THR A 172 3.70 -15.46 -8.85
N ASN A 173 4.39 -15.32 -9.97
CA ASN A 173 4.99 -16.42 -10.69
C ASN A 173 6.50 -16.50 -10.41
N ILE A 174 7.06 -17.70 -10.54
CA ILE A 174 8.52 -17.86 -10.64
C ILE A 174 8.93 -17.29 -11.98
N MET A 175 9.72 -16.24 -11.95
CA MET A 175 10.25 -15.62 -13.16
C MET A 175 11.36 -16.47 -13.76
N ASN A 176 11.47 -16.42 -15.10
CA ASN A 176 12.56 -17.08 -15.79
C ASN A 176 13.91 -16.43 -15.40
N GLU A 177 14.86 -17.23 -14.94
CA GLU A 177 16.19 -16.76 -14.50
C GLU A 177 16.90 -15.97 -15.61
N ALA A 178 16.80 -16.43 -16.86
CA ALA A 178 17.40 -15.72 -17.99
C ALA A 178 16.76 -14.34 -18.23
N MET A 179 15.53 -14.12 -17.79
CA MET A 179 14.90 -12.80 -17.82
C MET A 179 15.41 -11.90 -16.68
N LEU A 180 15.58 -12.48 -15.47
CA LEU A 180 16.13 -11.77 -14.32
C LEU A 180 17.57 -11.32 -14.56
N ASP A 181 18.41 -12.16 -15.18
CA ASP A 181 19.81 -11.87 -15.53
C ASP A 181 19.97 -10.72 -16.54
N ARG A 182 18.89 -10.31 -17.20
CA ARG A 182 18.91 -9.16 -18.12
C ARG A 182 18.73 -7.82 -17.44
N PHE A 183 18.41 -7.82 -16.15
CA PHE A 183 18.45 -6.60 -15.36
C PHE A 183 19.87 -6.37 -14.85
N ASP A 184 20.45 -5.22 -15.15
CA ASP A 184 21.83 -4.89 -14.75
C ASP A 184 21.97 -4.85 -13.23
N TRP A 185 20.95 -4.35 -12.54
CA TRP A 185 20.95 -4.23 -11.08
C TRP A 185 19.60 -4.55 -10.45
N THR A 186 19.66 -5.12 -9.25
CA THR A 186 18.50 -5.32 -8.39
C THR A 186 18.60 -4.40 -7.17
N LEU A 187 17.55 -3.60 -6.93
CA LEU A 187 17.41 -2.77 -5.74
C LEU A 187 16.39 -3.40 -4.80
N GLU A 188 16.77 -3.62 -3.56
CA GLU A 188 15.85 -4.07 -2.52
C GLU A 188 15.36 -2.86 -1.72
N GLN A 189 14.11 -2.46 -1.97
CA GLN A 189 13.49 -1.33 -1.30
C GLN A 189 12.78 -1.80 -0.03
N GLU A 190 13.26 -1.37 1.11
CA GLU A 190 12.62 -1.61 2.41
C GLU A 190 11.52 -0.58 2.68
N TYR A 191 10.91 -0.61 3.87
CA TYR A 191 10.07 0.48 4.36
C TYR A 191 10.92 1.67 4.81
N ALA A 192 10.33 2.86 4.72
CA ALA A 192 11.00 4.08 5.15
C ALA A 192 11.39 4.04 6.63
N PRO A 193 12.56 4.58 7.01
CA PRO A 193 12.89 4.80 8.42
C PRO A 193 11.79 5.61 9.12
N LYS A 194 11.54 5.34 10.42
CA LYS A 194 10.48 6.01 11.21
C LYS A 194 10.46 7.53 11.04
N SER A 195 11.61 8.18 11.04
CA SER A 195 11.70 9.64 10.86
C SER A 195 11.23 10.11 9.49
N THR A 196 11.48 9.33 8.46
CA THR A 196 11.04 9.60 7.08
C THR A 196 9.55 9.29 6.92
N GLU A 197 9.10 8.15 7.44
CA GLU A 197 7.68 7.76 7.41
C GLU A 197 6.81 8.78 8.15
N LYS A 198 7.27 9.27 9.32
CA LYS A 198 6.61 10.38 10.02
C LYS A 198 6.49 11.64 9.14
N LYS A 199 7.54 11.98 8.38
CA LYS A 199 7.48 13.12 7.44
C LYS A 199 6.45 12.88 6.32
N ILE A 200 6.35 11.65 5.80
CA ILE A 200 5.34 11.28 4.80
C ILE A 200 3.94 11.50 5.36
N LEU A 201 3.67 10.99 6.58
CA LEU A 201 2.37 11.11 7.22
C LEU A 201 2.02 12.59 7.52
N LEU A 202 2.98 13.37 8.01
CA LEU A 202 2.76 14.81 8.26
C LEU A 202 2.47 15.59 6.98
N LYS A 203 3.16 15.30 5.88
CA LYS A 203 2.84 15.90 4.57
C LYS A 203 1.45 15.48 4.09
N LYS A 204 1.06 14.23 4.32
CA LYS A 204 -0.29 13.74 4.01
C LYS A 204 -1.34 14.46 4.84
N MET A 205 -1.15 14.59 6.15
CA MET A 205 -2.04 15.34 7.04
C MET A 205 -2.21 16.78 6.59
N LYS A 206 -1.09 17.48 6.27
CA LYS A 206 -1.14 18.86 5.75
C LYS A 206 -1.93 18.97 4.44
N SER A 207 -1.81 18.00 3.55
CA SER A 207 -2.59 17.98 2.30
C SER A 207 -4.09 17.80 2.54
N LEU A 208 -4.48 17.25 3.70
CA LEU A 208 -5.86 17.07 4.15
C LEU A 208 -6.35 18.17 5.09
N GLY A 209 -5.54 19.22 5.32
CA GLY A 209 -5.92 20.40 6.08
C GLY A 209 -5.70 20.34 7.58
N PHE A 210 -4.95 19.36 8.10
CA PHE A 210 -4.62 19.25 9.53
C PHE A 210 -3.17 18.85 9.75
N GLU A 211 -2.69 18.96 10.99
CA GLU A 211 -1.37 18.47 11.42
C GLU A 211 -1.47 17.92 12.84
N ASP A 212 -1.11 16.65 13.02
CA ASP A 212 -1.01 15.99 14.33
C ASP A 212 0.31 15.22 14.42
N LYS A 213 1.29 15.84 15.08
CA LYS A 213 2.65 15.26 15.22
C LYS A 213 2.69 14.08 16.17
N ASP A 214 1.81 14.05 17.16
CA ASP A 214 1.68 12.95 18.10
C ASP A 214 1.10 11.73 17.39
N PHE A 215 -0.04 11.89 16.73
CA PHE A 215 -0.67 10.81 15.97
C PHE A 215 0.27 10.24 14.90
N ALA A 216 0.96 11.11 14.12
CA ALA A 216 1.95 10.64 13.16
C ALA A 216 3.10 9.85 13.82
N GLY A 217 3.53 10.25 15.02
CA GLY A 217 4.54 9.53 15.81
C GLY A 217 4.06 8.15 16.25
N ARG A 218 2.86 8.06 16.82
CA ARG A 218 2.25 6.79 17.27
C ARG A 218 2.03 5.82 16.12
N LEU A 219 1.53 6.29 14.98
CA LEU A 219 1.35 5.48 13.77
C LEU A 219 2.67 4.88 13.25
N THR A 220 3.75 5.66 13.25
CA THR A 220 5.05 5.14 12.79
C THR A 220 5.68 4.17 13.79
N GLU A 221 5.49 4.38 15.09
CA GLU A 221 5.94 3.44 16.11
C GLU A 221 5.15 2.13 16.03
N TRP A 222 3.84 2.21 15.91
CA TRP A 222 2.96 1.07 15.70
C TRP A 222 3.38 0.21 14.51
N ALA A 223 3.60 0.85 13.35
CA ALA A 223 4.04 0.12 12.17
C ALA A 223 5.42 -0.53 12.34
N ASP A 224 6.34 0.13 13.04
CA ASP A 224 7.67 -0.41 13.32
C ASP A 224 7.60 -1.63 14.25
N MET A 225 6.76 -1.60 15.29
CA MET A 225 6.51 -2.76 16.17
C MET A 225 5.98 -3.96 15.40
N ILE A 226 4.95 -3.76 14.57
CA ILE A 226 4.37 -4.81 13.74
C ILE A 226 5.40 -5.36 12.75
N ARG A 227 6.16 -4.50 12.07
CA ARG A 227 7.19 -4.92 11.11
C ARG A 227 8.36 -5.65 11.75
N ARG A 228 8.68 -5.38 13.02
CA ARG A 228 9.65 -6.18 13.79
C ARG A 228 9.09 -7.56 14.09
N ALA A 229 7.89 -7.64 14.64
CA ALA A 229 7.24 -8.92 14.94
C ALA A 229 7.10 -9.80 13.67
N PHE A 230 6.80 -9.18 12.53
CA PHE A 230 6.77 -9.85 11.23
C PHE A 230 8.14 -10.40 10.82
N ARG A 231 9.23 -9.61 10.94
CA ARG A 231 10.59 -10.08 10.62
C ARG A 231 11.07 -11.20 11.53
N GLU A 232 10.61 -11.22 12.77
CA GLU A 232 10.90 -12.25 13.77
C GLU A 232 10.03 -13.51 13.58
N GLY A 233 9.07 -13.48 12.65
CA GLY A 233 8.18 -14.60 12.37
C GLY A 233 7.08 -14.79 13.42
N ALA A 234 6.86 -13.80 14.29
CA ALA A 234 5.82 -13.87 15.32
C ALA A 234 4.42 -13.59 14.77
N ILE A 235 4.32 -12.91 13.64
CA ILE A 235 3.07 -12.60 12.94
C ILE A 235 3.28 -12.72 11.43
N ASP A 236 2.20 -13.00 10.71
CA ASP A 236 2.23 -13.22 9.25
C ASP A 236 1.79 -12.01 8.42
N GLU A 237 1.20 -11.02 9.05
CA GLU A 237 0.68 -9.82 8.40
C GLU A 237 1.49 -8.57 8.74
N ILE A 238 1.34 -7.53 7.91
CA ILE A 238 2.13 -6.31 8.03
C ILE A 238 1.28 -5.05 7.81
N ILE A 239 1.68 -3.96 8.47
CA ILE A 239 1.14 -2.61 8.19
C ILE A 239 2.08 -1.88 7.22
N THR A 240 1.55 -1.58 6.04
CA THR A 240 2.27 -0.86 4.98
C THR A 240 2.20 0.65 5.18
N THR A 241 3.15 1.41 4.61
CA THR A 241 3.09 2.89 4.60
C THR A 241 1.81 3.40 3.93
N ARG A 242 1.37 2.76 2.84
CA ARG A 242 0.08 3.06 2.17
C ARG A 242 -1.10 2.92 3.14
N ARG A 243 -1.07 1.94 4.03
CA ARG A 243 -2.12 1.75 5.03
C ARG A 243 -2.11 2.83 6.09
N LEU A 244 -0.92 3.26 6.54
CA LEU A 244 -0.81 4.42 7.44
C LEU A 244 -1.36 5.70 6.81
N GLU A 245 -1.10 5.94 5.52
CA GLU A 245 -1.71 7.07 4.81
C GLU A 245 -3.24 6.96 4.72
N ASN A 246 -3.79 5.74 4.62
CA ASN A 246 -5.24 5.51 4.66
C ASN A 246 -5.81 5.75 6.06
N VAL A 247 -5.09 5.39 7.15
CA VAL A 247 -5.48 5.75 8.53
C VAL A 247 -5.56 7.27 8.68
N VAL A 248 -4.55 7.99 8.20
CA VAL A 248 -4.55 9.46 8.21
C VAL A 248 -5.75 10.03 7.45
N LYS A 249 -6.10 9.45 6.29
CA LYS A 249 -7.27 9.85 5.52
C LYS A 249 -8.59 9.54 6.24
N ALA A 250 -8.69 8.38 6.87
CA ALA A 250 -9.85 8.01 7.67
C ALA A 250 -10.04 8.97 8.85
N PHE A 251 -8.96 9.29 9.58
CA PHE A 251 -9.00 10.27 10.65
C PHE A 251 -9.45 11.67 10.16
N ALA A 252 -8.99 12.11 9.00
CA ALA A 252 -9.46 13.38 8.42
C ALA A 252 -10.98 13.43 8.18
N ILE A 253 -11.57 12.27 7.87
CA ILE A 253 -13.01 12.15 7.59
C ILE A 253 -13.82 11.96 8.87
N PHE A 254 -13.41 11.04 9.73
CA PHE A 254 -14.20 10.59 10.89
C PHE A 254 -13.85 11.31 12.19
N GLN A 255 -12.72 12.02 12.25
CA GLN A 255 -12.23 12.76 13.42
C GLN A 255 -12.07 11.86 14.68
N SER A 256 -11.90 10.57 14.50
CA SER A 256 -11.70 9.56 15.53
C SER A 256 -10.49 8.68 15.18
N ARG A 257 -9.50 8.65 16.07
CA ARG A 257 -8.31 7.78 15.91
C ARG A 257 -8.71 6.31 15.95
N GLU A 258 -9.58 5.95 16.89
CA GLU A 258 -10.11 4.60 17.05
C GLU A 258 -10.77 4.11 15.76
N THR A 259 -11.75 4.84 15.24
CA THR A 259 -12.42 4.51 13.97
C THR A 259 -11.42 4.39 12.83
N ALA A 260 -10.42 5.25 12.77
CA ALA A 260 -9.41 5.22 11.70
C ALA A 260 -8.52 3.98 11.78
N ILE A 261 -8.14 3.55 13.00
CA ILE A 261 -7.36 2.32 13.23
C ILE A 261 -8.22 1.10 12.90
N ASP A 262 -9.44 1.00 13.39
CA ASP A 262 -10.33 -0.14 13.14
C ASP A 262 -10.60 -0.33 11.64
N MET A 263 -10.85 0.74 10.90
CA MET A 263 -11.01 0.67 9.45
C MET A 263 -9.76 0.13 8.73
N ALA A 264 -8.58 0.42 9.25
CA ALA A 264 -7.35 -0.14 8.71
C ALA A 264 -7.18 -1.62 9.03
N LEU A 265 -7.74 -2.08 10.16
CA LEU A 265 -7.62 -3.44 10.67
C LEU A 265 -8.69 -4.40 10.15
N ASN A 266 -9.86 -3.92 9.72
CA ASN A 266 -11.00 -4.75 9.32
C ASN A 266 -10.77 -5.72 8.15
N ARG A 267 -9.64 -5.64 7.45
CA ARG A 267 -9.27 -6.61 6.41
C ARG A 267 -8.54 -7.84 6.94
N PHE A 268 -8.02 -7.77 8.14
CA PHE A 268 -7.29 -8.88 8.76
C PHE A 268 -8.28 -9.84 9.44
N ASP A 269 -7.82 -11.05 9.70
CA ASP A 269 -8.54 -11.98 10.57
C ASP A 269 -8.62 -11.44 12.01
N ASP A 270 -9.50 -12.02 12.82
CA ASP A 270 -9.82 -11.50 14.15
C ASP A 270 -8.62 -11.53 15.10
N ASP A 271 -7.78 -12.57 15.02
CA ASP A 271 -6.59 -12.72 15.87
C ASP A 271 -5.54 -11.64 15.54
N THR A 272 -5.26 -11.46 14.25
CA THR A 272 -4.34 -10.41 13.75
C THR A 272 -4.88 -9.02 14.07
N LYS A 273 -6.18 -8.80 13.87
CA LYS A 273 -6.85 -7.53 14.18
C LYS A 273 -6.70 -7.18 15.65
N THR A 274 -6.97 -8.14 16.55
CA THR A 274 -6.84 -7.97 18.01
C THR A 274 -5.40 -7.65 18.37
N ALA A 275 -4.44 -8.43 17.90
CA ALA A 275 -3.02 -8.21 18.18
C ALA A 275 -2.53 -6.82 17.72
N PHE A 276 -2.95 -6.37 16.54
CA PHE A 276 -2.55 -5.06 16.02
C PHE A 276 -3.22 -3.91 16.77
N ARG A 277 -4.48 -4.09 17.20
CA ARG A 277 -5.17 -3.12 18.04
C ARG A 277 -4.48 -2.99 19.41
N ASP A 278 -4.11 -4.10 20.02
CA ASP A 278 -3.38 -4.12 21.30
C ASP A 278 -2.00 -3.45 21.18
N PHE A 279 -1.28 -3.66 20.07
CA PHE A 279 -0.03 -2.93 19.85
C PHE A 279 -0.25 -1.42 19.76
N TYR A 280 -1.35 -0.98 19.14
CA TYR A 280 -1.65 0.45 19.04
C TYR A 280 -2.11 1.03 20.40
N ALA A 281 -2.95 0.33 21.13
CA ALA A 281 -3.46 0.75 22.43
C ALA A 281 -2.34 0.97 23.47
N LYS A 282 -1.25 0.20 23.38
CA LYS A 282 -0.05 0.44 24.20
C LYS A 282 0.66 1.76 23.91
N LEU A 283 0.39 2.38 22.79
CA LEU A 283 1.00 3.63 22.33
C LEU A 283 0.07 4.82 22.46
N ASP A 284 -1.25 4.59 22.55
CA ASP A 284 -2.26 5.64 22.53
C ASP A 284 -3.34 5.38 23.57
N ASP A 285 -3.17 6.01 24.74
CA ASP A 285 -4.10 5.90 25.88
C ASP A 285 -5.50 6.47 25.59
N THR A 286 -5.69 7.10 24.42
CA THR A 286 -7.00 7.62 23.99
C THR A 286 -7.88 6.56 23.31
N ILE A 287 -7.31 5.37 23.05
CA ILE A 287 -8.05 4.23 22.52
C ILE A 287 -8.22 3.22 23.65
N ASP A 288 -9.46 2.93 23.96
CA ASP A 288 -9.77 1.91 24.96
C ASP A 288 -9.25 0.54 24.49
N THR A 289 -8.43 -0.08 25.32
CA THR A 289 -8.09 -1.49 25.15
C THR A 289 -9.37 -2.30 25.26
N VAL A 290 -9.62 -3.23 24.35
CA VAL A 290 -10.61 -4.29 24.59
C VAL A 290 -10.08 -5.07 25.80
N VAL A 291 -10.65 -4.81 26.95
CA VAL A 291 -10.30 -5.53 28.16
C VAL A 291 -10.74 -6.97 27.92
N ASP A 292 -9.79 -7.90 27.85
CA ASP A 292 -10.12 -9.33 27.87
C ASP A 292 -10.71 -9.64 29.26
N THR A 293 -12.03 -9.58 29.33
CA THR A 293 -12.78 -9.79 30.56
C THR A 293 -12.67 -11.23 31.08
N THR A 294 -12.17 -12.17 30.25
CA THR A 294 -12.00 -13.57 30.67
C THR A 294 -10.86 -13.76 31.66
N THR A 295 -9.91 -12.81 31.71
CA THR A 295 -8.75 -12.84 32.64
C THR A 295 -8.98 -12.04 33.92
N LEU A 296 -10.08 -11.30 34.02
CA LEU A 296 -10.39 -10.49 35.19
C LEU A 296 -11.04 -11.33 36.29
N ASP A 297 -10.86 -10.90 37.55
CA ASP A 297 -11.62 -11.45 38.66
C ASP A 297 -13.14 -11.28 38.37
N PRO A 298 -13.95 -12.34 38.47
CA PRO A 298 -15.39 -12.29 38.16
C PRO A 298 -16.16 -11.18 38.88
N SER A 299 -15.67 -10.74 40.04
CA SER A 299 -16.28 -9.66 40.84
C SER A 299 -15.82 -8.25 40.41
N THR A 300 -14.88 -8.13 39.47
CA THR A 300 -14.37 -6.82 39.00
C THR A 300 -15.51 -5.98 38.46
N VAL A 301 -15.60 -4.73 38.93
CA VAL A 301 -16.64 -3.79 38.50
C VAL A 301 -16.24 -3.18 37.14
N MET A 302 -17.15 -3.31 36.19
CA MET A 302 -17.02 -2.78 34.83
C MET A 302 -18.00 -1.63 34.61
N TYR A 303 -17.50 -0.44 34.31
CA TYR A 303 -18.35 0.71 33.99
C TYR A 303 -18.72 0.75 32.52
N LEU A 304 -19.96 1.15 32.22
CA LEU A 304 -20.55 1.13 30.89
C LEU A 304 -20.67 2.54 30.33
N ASP A 305 -20.37 2.73 29.06
CA ASP A 305 -20.65 3.96 28.34
C ASP A 305 -22.07 3.89 27.76
N THR A 306 -23.04 4.50 28.47
CA THR A 306 -24.43 4.49 28.07
C THR A 306 -24.95 5.89 27.88
N ASN A 307 -25.83 6.09 26.90
CA ASN A 307 -26.62 7.31 26.78
C ASN A 307 -27.96 7.19 27.51
N PHE A 308 -28.67 8.30 27.66
CA PHE A 308 -29.93 8.35 28.43
C PHE A 308 -31.01 7.40 27.88
N SER A 309 -31.07 7.14 26.60
CA SER A 309 -32.06 6.24 25.97
C SER A 309 -31.79 4.77 26.24
N GLN A 310 -30.57 4.39 26.58
CA GLN A 310 -30.14 3.01 26.83
C GLN A 310 -30.23 2.59 28.29
N LYS A 311 -30.56 3.52 29.20
CA LYS A 311 -30.57 3.28 30.65
C LYS A 311 -31.49 2.12 31.08
N ASP A 312 -32.69 2.02 30.51
CA ASP A 312 -33.67 1.01 30.87
C ASP A 312 -33.27 -0.37 30.32
N GLU A 313 -32.57 -0.41 29.21
CA GLU A 313 -32.02 -1.63 28.60
C GLU A 313 -30.93 -2.26 29.46
N VAL A 314 -29.91 -1.49 29.84
CA VAL A 314 -28.83 -1.99 30.72
C VAL A 314 -29.31 -2.31 32.12
N LYS A 315 -30.23 -1.51 32.67
CA LYS A 315 -30.85 -1.75 33.98
C LYS A 315 -31.63 -3.06 34.03
N ASN A 316 -32.41 -3.35 33.01
CA ASN A 316 -33.20 -4.57 32.92
C ASN A 316 -32.35 -5.85 32.82
N ARG A 317 -31.11 -5.71 32.38
CA ARG A 317 -30.13 -6.81 32.31
C ARG A 317 -29.16 -6.86 33.48
N GLY A 318 -29.43 -6.09 34.56
CA GLY A 318 -28.73 -6.21 35.84
C GLY A 318 -27.65 -5.16 36.08
N ALA A 319 -27.47 -4.16 35.21
CA ALA A 319 -26.59 -3.05 35.53
C ALA A 319 -27.08 -2.22 36.68
N ARG A 320 -26.15 -1.73 37.51
CA ARG A 320 -26.40 -0.86 38.65
C ARG A 320 -25.85 0.53 38.38
N TRP A 321 -26.54 1.54 38.95
CA TRP A 321 -26.10 2.93 38.82
C TRP A 321 -25.17 3.30 39.99
N ASP A 322 -24.04 3.93 39.63
CA ASP A 322 -23.10 4.52 40.59
C ASP A 322 -23.31 6.03 40.62
N ASP A 323 -23.85 6.53 41.77
CA ASP A 323 -24.16 7.95 41.95
C ASP A 323 -22.92 8.84 42.03
N GLN A 324 -21.79 8.30 42.51
CA GLN A 324 -20.54 9.07 42.64
C GLN A 324 -19.89 9.28 41.28
N ARG A 325 -19.82 8.23 40.45
CA ARG A 325 -19.23 8.28 39.11
C ARG A 325 -20.23 8.65 38.02
N ARG A 326 -21.55 8.64 38.36
CA ARG A 326 -22.62 8.92 37.40
C ARG A 326 -22.59 8.03 36.18
N LYS A 327 -22.27 6.75 36.36
CA LYS A 327 -22.19 5.72 35.32
C LYS A 327 -22.91 4.45 35.72
N TRP A 328 -23.40 3.71 34.72
CA TRP A 328 -23.87 2.35 34.91
C TRP A 328 -22.70 1.40 35.02
N HIS A 329 -22.82 0.34 35.81
CA HIS A 329 -21.78 -0.68 35.93
C HIS A 329 -22.37 -2.09 36.08
N VAL A 330 -21.59 -3.09 35.72
CA VAL A 330 -21.84 -4.53 35.90
C VAL A 330 -20.55 -5.19 36.41
N THR A 331 -20.60 -6.49 36.71
CA THR A 331 -19.39 -7.25 37.04
C THR A 331 -18.79 -7.86 35.78
N ALA A 332 -17.48 -8.20 35.79
CA ALA A 332 -16.82 -8.92 34.72
C ALA A 332 -17.50 -10.26 34.39
N GLU A 333 -18.01 -10.96 35.42
CA GLU A 333 -18.83 -12.16 35.27
C GLU A 333 -20.06 -11.91 34.39
N THR A 334 -20.78 -10.79 34.66
CA THR A 334 -21.97 -10.41 33.89
C THR A 334 -21.67 -10.12 32.45
N VAL A 335 -20.52 -9.45 32.18
CA VAL A 335 -20.07 -9.20 30.81
C VAL A 335 -19.72 -10.50 30.08
N ASN A 336 -19.04 -11.43 30.76
CA ASN A 336 -18.63 -12.72 30.19
C ASN A 336 -19.82 -13.67 29.91
N LEU A 337 -20.94 -13.51 30.59
CA LEU A 337 -22.16 -14.31 30.34
C LEU A 337 -22.88 -13.91 29.02
N ASP A 338 -22.77 -12.65 28.61
CA ASP A 338 -23.39 -12.17 27.38
C ASP A 338 -22.49 -11.07 26.73
N PRO A 339 -21.32 -11.44 26.21
CA PRO A 339 -20.34 -10.48 25.68
C PRO A 339 -20.90 -9.68 24.49
N GLU A 340 -21.73 -10.31 23.65
CA GLU A 340 -22.31 -9.63 22.48
C GLU A 340 -23.20 -8.45 22.88
N PHE A 341 -23.93 -8.60 23.97
CA PHE A 341 -24.78 -7.52 24.49
C PHE A 341 -23.96 -6.44 25.21
N TRP A 342 -23.02 -6.81 26.08
CA TRP A 342 -22.33 -5.83 26.93
C TRP A 342 -21.24 -5.05 26.22
N ASN A 343 -20.56 -5.64 25.25
CA ASN A 343 -19.47 -4.97 24.50
C ASN A 343 -19.94 -3.75 23.70
N GLN A 344 -21.23 -3.65 23.35
CA GLN A 344 -21.78 -2.44 22.71
C GLN A 344 -21.73 -1.19 23.61
N PHE A 345 -21.53 -1.37 24.93
CA PHE A 345 -21.45 -0.30 25.94
C PHE A 345 -20.01 -0.09 26.44
N ASN A 346 -19.00 -0.60 25.76
CA ASN A 346 -17.57 -0.46 26.08
C ASN A 346 -17.26 -0.65 27.58
N PRO A 347 -17.50 -1.85 28.17
CA PRO A 347 -17.30 -2.09 29.58
C PRO A 347 -15.82 -1.90 29.97
N THR A 348 -15.53 -0.97 30.90
CA THR A 348 -14.19 -0.61 31.33
C THR A 348 -13.97 -0.97 32.81
N ALA A 349 -12.92 -1.76 33.09
CA ALA A 349 -12.54 -2.09 34.45
C ALA A 349 -11.95 -0.89 35.18
N VAL A 350 -12.30 -0.72 36.47
CA VAL A 350 -11.62 0.25 37.31
C VAL A 350 -10.45 -0.44 37.99
N GLU A 351 -9.24 0.03 37.77
CA GLU A 351 -8.10 -0.32 38.61
C GLU A 351 -8.40 0.11 40.03
N THR A 352 -8.64 -0.87 40.95
CA THR A 352 -8.58 -0.59 42.39
C THR A 352 -7.12 -0.29 42.69
N SER A 353 -6.79 0.99 42.89
CA SER A 353 -5.48 1.38 43.45
C SER A 353 -5.26 0.56 44.72
N PRO A 354 -4.16 -0.19 44.83
CA PRO A 354 -3.83 -0.80 46.13
C PRO A 354 -3.42 0.34 47.06
N PHE A 355 -4.17 0.47 48.14
CA PHE A 355 -3.75 1.26 49.30
C PHE A 355 -2.57 0.57 49.95
#